data_bd6a470beb62570431aa9191327c9fc1
#
_entry.id   bd6a470beb62570431aa9191327c9fc1
#
_cell.length_a   1.000
_cell.length_b   1.000
_cell.length_c   1.000
_cell.angle_alpha   90.00
_cell.angle_beta   90.00
_cell.angle_gamma   90.00
#
_symmetry.space_group_name_H-M   'P 1'
#
loop_
_entity.id
_entity.type
_entity.pdbx_description
1 polymer ?
#
loop_
_entity_poly.entity_id
_entity_poly.type
_entity_poly.pdbx_seq_one_letter_code
_entity_poly.pdbx_strand_id
1 'polypeptide(L)'
;MQSTRERLRKERRRRRVRLLRFICFCIICAALLAAGWHWVRQPGFAFGSINVEGSDKVTAKDILQISGVQEPVNLFVISPWQVQKALTHDVRFEKADVSYSWPGVMRVKITERRPAVYLACSYNGYAKVDYTGVVMEVSDGIKDANAPVLSGIVTGNIYFGDRIGEKQVLLILEFLSQLDRDTVAHISEIAVDQQNNVKFYLQYGYPILLGDVYKLSLIHI
;
A
#
# COMPACT_ATOMS: atom_id res chain seq x y z
N MET A 1 -22.96 7.36 77.65
CA MET A 1 -23.20 6.60 76.41
C MET A 1 -23.60 7.46 75.21
N GLN A 2 -24.14 8.65 75.35
CA GLN A 2 -24.49 9.54 74.18
C GLN A 2 -23.28 10.09 73.41
N SER A 3 -22.18 10.42 74.08
CA SER A 3 -20.98 11.01 73.46
C SER A 3 -20.29 10.14 72.44
N THR A 4 -20.31 8.82 72.62
CA THR A 4 -19.64 7.86 71.72
C THR A 4 -20.42 7.70 70.39
N ARG A 5 -21.75 7.71 70.44
CA ARG A 5 -22.60 7.64 69.22
C ARG A 5 -22.51 8.91 68.36
N GLU A 6 -22.35 10.07 68.96
CA GLU A 6 -22.19 11.34 68.28
C GLU A 6 -20.81 11.42 67.60
N ARG A 7 -19.75 10.93 68.22
CA ARG A 7 -18.38 10.85 67.61
C ARG A 7 -18.40 9.94 66.40
N LEU A 8 -18.99 8.77 66.49
CA LEU A 8 -19.11 7.83 65.37
C LEU A 8 -19.95 8.39 64.21
N ARG A 9 -21.00 9.16 64.47
CA ARG A 9 -21.82 9.86 63.49
C ARG A 9 -21.01 10.95 62.78
N LYS A 10 -20.19 11.74 63.52
CA LYS A 10 -19.31 12.79 62.96
C LYS A 10 -18.21 12.17 62.10
N GLU A 11 -17.62 11.05 62.51
CA GLU A 11 -16.59 10.36 61.70
C GLU A 11 -17.18 9.77 60.42
N ARG A 12 -18.35 9.12 60.48
CA ARG A 12 -19.06 8.61 59.30
C ARG A 12 -19.42 9.75 58.32
N ARG A 13 -19.85 10.91 58.84
CA ARG A 13 -20.14 12.10 58.04
C ARG A 13 -18.87 12.65 57.39
N ARG A 14 -17.75 12.72 58.13
CA ARG A 14 -16.45 13.17 57.58
C ARG A 14 -15.91 12.21 56.51
N ARG A 15 -16.09 10.89 56.68
CA ARG A 15 -15.73 9.88 55.67
C ARG A 15 -16.60 10.04 54.43
N ARG A 16 -17.91 10.18 54.54
CA ARG A 16 -18.81 10.42 53.41
C ARG A 16 -18.50 11.70 52.67
N VAL A 17 -18.21 12.79 53.37
CA VAL A 17 -17.84 14.06 52.73
C VAL A 17 -16.51 13.96 52.02
N ARG A 18 -15.52 13.25 52.59
CA ARG A 18 -14.24 13.00 51.88
C ARG A 18 -14.46 12.15 50.64
N LEU A 19 -15.25 11.11 50.74
CA LEU A 19 -15.57 10.23 49.62
C LEU A 19 -16.35 10.97 48.52
N LEU A 20 -17.32 11.80 48.87
CA LEU A 20 -18.03 12.67 47.93
C LEU A 20 -17.10 13.65 47.25
N ARG A 21 -16.19 14.32 47.99
CA ARG A 21 -15.20 15.22 47.40
C ARG A 21 -14.26 14.51 46.43
N PHE A 22 -13.84 13.27 46.77
CA PHE A 22 -13.03 12.45 45.89
C PHE A 22 -13.78 12.05 44.62
N ILE A 23 -15.05 11.63 44.75
CA ILE A 23 -15.90 11.31 43.59
C ILE A 23 -16.10 12.54 42.68
N CYS A 24 -16.43 13.71 43.30
CA CYS A 24 -16.57 14.95 42.55
C CYS A 24 -15.27 15.33 41.82
N PHE A 25 -14.13 15.16 42.47
CA PHE A 25 -12.82 15.40 41.83
C PHE A 25 -12.59 14.46 40.66
N CYS A 26 -12.87 13.16 40.79
CA CYS A 26 -12.76 12.20 39.69
C CYS A 26 -13.70 12.54 38.51
N ILE A 27 -14.94 12.96 38.81
CA ILE A 27 -15.89 13.38 37.79
C ILE A 27 -15.38 14.63 37.04
N ILE A 28 -14.85 15.61 37.76
CA ILE A 28 -14.28 16.83 37.15
C ILE A 28 -13.08 16.47 36.26
N CYS A 29 -12.17 15.62 36.77
CA CYS A 29 -11.04 15.15 35.98
C CYS A 29 -11.48 14.40 34.70
N ALA A 30 -12.47 13.51 34.82
CA ALA A 30 -13.03 12.78 33.69
C ALA A 30 -13.69 13.73 32.68
N ALA A 31 -14.42 14.74 33.15
CA ALA A 31 -15.04 15.76 32.29
C ALA A 31 -13.99 16.60 31.54
N LEU A 32 -12.91 17.01 32.23
CA LEU A 32 -11.81 17.75 31.62
C LEU A 32 -11.07 16.91 30.57
N LEU A 33 -10.83 15.62 30.86
CA LEU A 33 -10.22 14.70 29.89
C LEU A 33 -11.11 14.50 28.67
N ALA A 34 -12.43 14.32 28.88
CA ALA A 34 -13.39 14.19 27.79
C ALA A 34 -13.48 15.45 26.93
N ALA A 35 -13.49 16.63 27.56
CA ALA A 35 -13.49 17.92 26.86
C ALA A 35 -12.19 18.13 26.07
N GLY A 36 -11.03 17.83 26.66
CA GLY A 36 -9.74 17.86 25.98
C GLY A 36 -9.69 16.92 24.79
N TRP A 37 -10.17 15.69 24.97
CA TRP A 37 -10.27 14.70 23.90
C TRP A 37 -11.19 15.13 22.77
N HIS A 38 -12.33 15.74 23.10
CA HIS A 38 -13.26 16.29 22.11
C HIS A 38 -12.63 17.45 21.34
N TRP A 39 -11.90 18.33 22.03
CA TRP A 39 -11.24 19.48 21.42
C TRP A 39 -10.11 19.05 20.44
N VAL A 40 -9.30 18.07 20.83
CA VAL A 40 -8.22 17.53 19.96
C VAL A 40 -8.79 16.87 18.69
N ARG A 41 -10.03 16.36 18.75
CA ARG A 41 -10.69 15.73 17.60
C ARG A 41 -11.39 16.69 16.65
N GLN A 42 -11.39 17.98 16.95
CA GLN A 42 -12.01 18.96 16.04
C GLN A 42 -11.26 19.04 14.72
N PRO A 43 -12.00 19.21 13.59
CA PRO A 43 -11.38 19.22 12.25
C PRO A 43 -10.38 20.37 12.05
N GLY A 44 -10.40 21.41 12.86
CA GLY A 44 -9.42 22.51 12.84
C GLY A 44 -8.14 22.27 13.61
N PHE A 45 -8.03 21.15 14.33
CA PHE A 45 -6.84 20.86 15.14
C PHE A 45 -5.79 20.14 14.30
N ALA A 46 -4.71 20.86 13.96
CA ALA A 46 -3.57 20.31 13.24
C ALA A 46 -2.56 19.72 14.23
N PHE A 47 -2.20 18.45 14.06
CA PHE A 47 -1.14 17.80 14.82
C PHE A 47 -0.41 16.77 14.00
N GLY A 48 0.87 16.99 13.80
CA GLY A 48 1.78 16.08 13.14
C GLY A 48 1.99 16.34 11.67
N SER A 49 2.84 15.51 11.07
CA SER A 49 3.23 15.58 9.66
C SER A 49 3.28 14.18 9.05
N ILE A 50 3.19 14.11 7.73
CA ILE A 50 3.38 12.88 6.96
C ILE A 50 4.74 12.95 6.28
N ASN A 51 5.58 11.95 6.52
CA ASN A 51 6.86 11.75 5.85
C ASN A 51 6.73 10.58 4.88
N VAL A 52 6.96 10.82 3.58
CA VAL A 52 6.90 9.80 2.53
C VAL A 52 8.32 9.37 2.18
N GLU A 53 8.54 8.07 2.16
CA GLU A 53 9.81 7.44 1.83
C GLU A 53 9.61 6.42 0.70
N GLY A 54 10.60 6.32 -0.21
CA GLY A 54 10.62 5.30 -1.28
C GLY A 54 10.11 5.76 -2.63
N SER A 55 9.67 7.02 -2.78
CA SER A 55 9.34 7.65 -4.06
C SER A 55 9.63 9.14 -4.02
N ASP A 56 10.25 9.65 -5.07
CA ASP A 56 10.44 11.09 -5.28
C ASP A 56 9.25 11.74 -6.00
N LYS A 57 8.35 10.92 -6.54
CA LYS A 57 7.19 11.39 -7.33
C LYS A 57 5.93 11.56 -6.49
N VAL A 58 5.85 10.87 -5.36
CA VAL A 58 4.66 10.85 -4.49
C VAL A 58 4.86 11.78 -3.32
N THR A 59 4.00 12.76 -3.20
CA THR A 59 4.03 13.76 -2.13
C THR A 59 3.11 13.38 -0.97
N ALA A 60 3.29 14.03 0.19
CA ALA A 60 2.37 13.88 1.32
C ALA A 60 0.92 14.26 0.94
N LYS A 61 0.72 15.20 0.01
CA LYS A 61 -0.62 15.58 -0.48
C LYS A 61 -1.27 14.45 -1.26
N ASP A 62 -0.51 13.72 -2.09
CA ASP A 62 -1.02 12.57 -2.83
C ASP A 62 -1.49 11.47 -1.85
N ILE A 63 -0.72 11.22 -0.78
CA ILE A 63 -1.10 10.27 0.27
C ILE A 63 -2.41 10.69 0.95
N LEU A 64 -2.57 11.97 1.27
CA LEU A 64 -3.80 12.50 1.87
C LEU A 64 -4.99 12.30 0.93
N GLN A 65 -4.83 12.64 -0.34
CA GLN A 65 -5.88 12.49 -1.36
C GLN A 65 -6.30 11.03 -1.54
N ILE A 66 -5.35 10.11 -1.67
CA ILE A 66 -5.61 8.67 -1.84
C ILE A 66 -6.30 8.09 -0.61
N SER A 67 -5.86 8.49 0.59
CA SER A 67 -6.43 8.02 1.85
C SER A 67 -7.74 8.70 2.25
N GLY A 68 -8.20 9.72 1.50
CA GLY A 68 -9.40 10.50 1.79
C GLY A 68 -9.27 11.37 3.04
N VAL A 69 -8.05 11.65 3.49
CA VAL A 69 -7.77 12.48 4.65
C VAL A 69 -7.76 13.95 4.23
N GLN A 70 -8.54 14.77 4.93
CA GLN A 70 -8.59 16.21 4.70
C GLN A 70 -7.52 16.96 5.51
N GLU A 71 -7.01 18.05 4.95
CA GLU A 71 -6.20 19.00 5.72
C GLU A 71 -7.10 19.85 6.66
N PRO A 72 -6.61 20.25 7.83
CA PRO A 72 -5.26 20.02 8.37
C PRO A 72 -5.08 18.58 8.92
N VAL A 73 -3.85 18.07 8.81
CA VAL A 73 -3.52 16.71 9.26
C VAL A 73 -3.64 16.62 10.79
N ASN A 74 -4.42 15.67 11.28
CA ASN A 74 -4.56 15.38 12.70
C ASN A 74 -4.28 13.90 12.97
N LEU A 75 -3.06 13.60 13.39
CA LEU A 75 -2.63 12.22 13.64
C LEU A 75 -3.30 11.54 14.84
N PHE A 76 -4.04 12.25 15.70
CA PHE A 76 -4.87 11.62 16.73
C PHE A 76 -6.14 10.98 16.18
N VAL A 77 -6.56 11.37 14.98
CA VAL A 77 -7.78 10.88 14.33
C VAL A 77 -7.47 9.92 13.20
N ILE A 78 -6.35 10.14 12.50
CA ILE A 78 -5.96 9.35 11.33
C ILE A 78 -5.39 8.01 11.78
N SER A 79 -5.97 6.91 11.32
CA SER A 79 -5.45 5.57 11.57
C SER A 79 -4.41 5.19 10.52
N PRO A 80 -3.17 4.79 10.91
CA PRO A 80 -2.17 4.29 9.96
C PRO A 80 -2.68 3.12 9.12
N TRP A 81 -3.47 2.24 9.72
CA TRP A 81 -4.05 1.09 9.04
C TRP A 81 -5.02 1.51 7.92
N GLN A 82 -5.83 2.54 8.12
CA GLN A 82 -6.74 3.06 7.08
C GLN A 82 -5.95 3.65 5.92
N VAL A 83 -4.89 4.43 6.20
CA VAL A 83 -4.01 4.98 5.19
C VAL A 83 -3.31 3.86 4.43
N GLN A 84 -2.73 2.89 5.13
CA GLN A 84 -2.07 1.74 4.51
C GLN A 84 -3.01 0.95 3.62
N LYS A 85 -4.24 0.68 4.10
CA LYS A 85 -5.26 -0.01 3.30
C LYS A 85 -5.63 0.75 2.04
N ALA A 86 -5.80 2.07 2.11
CA ALA A 86 -6.10 2.89 0.94
C ALA A 86 -4.96 2.85 -0.09
N LEU A 87 -3.71 2.95 0.38
CA LEU A 87 -2.53 2.89 -0.48
C LEU A 87 -2.34 1.52 -1.13
N THR A 88 -2.60 0.42 -0.42
CA THR A 88 -2.50 -0.94 -0.98
C THR A 88 -3.58 -1.26 -2.02
N HIS A 89 -4.68 -0.51 -2.04
CA HIS A 89 -5.70 -0.62 -3.09
C HIS A 89 -5.38 0.22 -4.33
N ASP A 90 -4.44 1.15 -4.24
CA ASP A 90 -4.01 1.94 -5.39
C ASP A 90 -3.01 1.14 -6.23
N VAL A 91 -3.36 0.92 -7.51
CA VAL A 91 -2.56 0.11 -8.45
C VAL A 91 -1.14 0.65 -8.66
N ARG A 92 -0.88 1.92 -8.37
CA ARG A 92 0.45 2.55 -8.49
C ARG A 92 1.48 1.98 -7.52
N PHE A 93 1.02 1.40 -6.41
CA PHE A 93 1.90 0.90 -5.36
C PHE A 93 1.91 -0.63 -5.31
N GLU A 94 3.11 -1.19 -5.23
CA GLU A 94 3.30 -2.62 -4.98
C GLU A 94 3.15 -2.92 -3.48
N LYS A 95 3.76 -2.04 -2.65
CA LYS A 95 3.73 -2.16 -1.19
C LYS A 95 3.60 -0.78 -0.57
N ALA A 96 2.86 -0.72 0.52
CA ALA A 96 2.78 0.46 1.39
C ALA A 96 2.87 0.00 2.85
N ASP A 97 3.77 0.61 3.61
CA ASP A 97 3.92 0.40 5.04
C ASP A 97 3.78 1.74 5.75
N VAL A 98 2.85 1.79 6.69
CA VAL A 98 2.50 3.03 7.38
C VAL A 98 2.66 2.84 8.88
N SER A 99 3.51 3.66 9.47
CA SER A 99 3.84 3.59 10.89
C SER A 99 3.85 4.95 11.56
N TYR A 100 3.61 4.97 12.87
CA TYR A 100 3.82 6.16 13.67
C TYR A 100 5.25 6.26 14.17
N SER A 101 5.83 7.47 14.05
CA SER A 101 7.06 7.86 14.71
C SER A 101 6.74 8.99 15.69
N TRP A 102 6.92 8.70 16.98
CA TRP A 102 6.74 9.73 18.03
C TRP A 102 7.79 10.85 17.88
N PRO A 103 7.46 12.15 18.06
CA PRO A 103 6.25 12.69 18.70
C PRO A 103 5.16 13.23 17.74
N GLY A 104 4.96 12.75 16.57
CA GLY A 104 3.88 13.23 15.70
C GLY A 104 4.23 13.18 14.22
N VAL A 105 4.92 12.14 13.81
CA VAL A 105 5.24 11.89 12.40
C VAL A 105 4.61 10.57 11.97
N MET A 106 3.81 10.60 10.92
CA MET A 106 3.38 9.40 10.23
C MET A 106 4.37 9.13 9.11
N ARG A 107 5.11 8.02 9.23
CA ARG A 107 6.03 7.56 8.19
C ARG A 107 5.29 6.63 7.25
N VAL A 108 5.31 6.98 5.96
CA VAL A 108 4.69 6.23 4.87
C VAL A 108 5.81 5.76 3.95
N LYS A 109 6.16 4.48 4.05
CA LYS A 109 7.13 3.86 3.15
C LYS A 109 6.38 3.17 2.03
N ILE A 110 6.62 3.61 0.80
CA ILE A 110 5.97 3.07 -0.40
C ILE A 110 6.99 2.45 -1.33
N THR A 111 6.55 1.43 -2.06
CA THR A 111 7.26 0.87 -3.19
C THR A 111 6.38 1.06 -4.42
N GLU A 112 6.83 1.87 -5.37
CA GLU A 112 6.12 2.05 -6.62
C GLU A 112 6.15 0.76 -7.43
N ARG A 113 5.01 0.43 -8.04
CA ARG A 113 4.90 -0.70 -8.96
C ARG A 113 5.66 -0.40 -10.24
N ARG A 114 6.35 -1.41 -10.76
CA ARG A 114 7.16 -1.28 -11.97
C ARG A 114 6.64 -2.21 -13.04
N PRO A 115 6.60 -1.78 -14.30
CA PRO A 115 6.24 -2.64 -15.39
C PRO A 115 7.31 -3.74 -15.59
N ALA A 116 6.83 -4.96 -15.82
CA ALA A 116 7.66 -6.10 -16.20
C ALA A 116 7.55 -6.39 -17.69
N VAL A 117 6.32 -6.34 -18.23
CA VAL A 117 6.04 -6.57 -19.66
C VAL A 117 4.87 -5.73 -20.17
N TYR A 118 4.82 -5.54 -21.47
CA TYR A 118 3.62 -5.14 -22.22
C TYR A 118 3.01 -6.39 -22.85
N LEU A 119 1.96 -6.93 -22.25
CA LEU A 119 1.28 -8.13 -22.73
C LEU A 119 0.39 -7.75 -23.92
N ALA A 120 0.63 -8.34 -25.08
CA ALA A 120 -0.21 -8.20 -26.25
C ALA A 120 -1.54 -8.93 -26.03
N CYS A 121 -2.64 -8.19 -25.95
CA CYS A 121 -3.96 -8.70 -25.69
C CYS A 121 -4.67 -9.07 -27.00
N SER A 122 -5.47 -10.14 -26.99
CA SER A 122 -6.15 -10.61 -28.20
C SER A 122 -7.22 -9.63 -28.72
N TYR A 123 -7.78 -8.76 -27.85
CA TYR A 123 -8.92 -7.92 -28.17
C TYR A 123 -8.76 -6.42 -27.91
N ASN A 124 -7.87 -6.02 -27.02
CA ASN A 124 -7.77 -4.64 -26.54
C ASN A 124 -6.36 -4.08 -26.42
N GLY A 125 -5.52 -4.28 -27.42
CA GLY A 125 -4.19 -3.67 -27.51
C GLY A 125 -3.16 -4.30 -26.58
N TYR A 126 -2.60 -3.49 -25.68
CA TYR A 126 -1.52 -3.90 -24.78
C TYR A 126 -1.88 -3.63 -23.33
N ALA A 127 -1.66 -4.62 -22.48
CA ALA A 127 -1.74 -4.47 -21.05
C ALA A 127 -0.32 -4.34 -20.45
N LYS A 128 -0.06 -3.24 -19.75
CA LYS A 128 1.16 -3.02 -18.98
C LYS A 128 1.06 -3.77 -17.66
N VAL A 129 1.85 -4.82 -17.49
CA VAL A 129 1.78 -5.76 -16.38
C VAL A 129 3.04 -5.69 -15.53
N ASP A 130 2.89 -5.73 -14.23
CA ASP A 130 4.02 -5.76 -13.30
C ASP A 130 4.53 -7.19 -13.04
N TYR A 131 5.61 -7.31 -12.23
CA TYR A 131 6.20 -8.60 -11.86
C TYR A 131 5.27 -9.50 -11.03
N THR A 132 4.20 -8.97 -10.45
CA THR A 132 3.21 -9.73 -9.66
C THR A 132 1.97 -10.11 -10.47
N GLY A 133 1.94 -9.77 -11.77
CA GLY A 133 0.82 -10.04 -12.67
C GLY A 133 -0.32 -9.04 -12.57
N VAL A 134 -0.13 -7.87 -11.93
CA VAL A 134 -1.16 -6.84 -11.85
C VAL A 134 -1.10 -5.91 -13.07
N VAL A 135 -2.25 -5.65 -13.68
CA VAL A 135 -2.40 -4.76 -14.83
C VAL A 135 -2.38 -3.31 -14.39
N MET A 136 -1.33 -2.60 -14.77
CA MET A 136 -1.11 -1.19 -14.41
C MET A 136 -1.78 -0.22 -15.37
N GLU A 137 -1.97 -0.62 -16.63
CA GLU A 137 -2.52 0.21 -17.70
C GLU A 137 -2.98 -0.68 -18.85
N VAL A 138 -4.03 -0.28 -19.57
CA VAL A 138 -4.44 -0.89 -20.84
C VAL A 138 -4.53 0.20 -21.88
N SER A 139 -3.88 0.00 -23.04
CA SER A 139 -3.80 0.99 -24.12
C SER A 139 -3.75 0.35 -25.49
N ASP A 140 -4.21 1.06 -26.50
CA ASP A 140 -4.18 0.59 -27.89
C ASP A 140 -2.75 0.52 -28.47
N GLY A 141 -1.77 1.14 -27.80
CA GLY A 141 -0.39 1.17 -28.27
C GLY A 141 0.59 1.50 -27.13
N ILE A 142 1.84 1.13 -27.32
CA ILE A 142 2.93 1.37 -26.37
C ILE A 142 3.53 2.76 -26.65
N LYS A 143 3.36 3.70 -25.72
CA LYS A 143 3.91 5.07 -25.83
C LYS A 143 5.36 5.15 -25.35
N ASP A 144 5.63 4.52 -24.19
CA ASP A 144 6.95 4.51 -23.55
C ASP A 144 7.37 3.06 -23.34
N ALA A 145 8.23 2.56 -24.23
CA ALA A 145 8.74 1.18 -24.18
C ALA A 145 9.80 1.01 -23.09
N ASN A 146 9.36 0.95 -21.84
CA ASN A 146 10.23 0.77 -20.66
C ASN A 146 10.21 -0.67 -20.10
N ALA A 147 9.63 -1.60 -20.85
CA ALA A 147 9.59 -3.04 -20.57
C ALA A 147 9.43 -3.79 -21.89
N PRO A 148 9.82 -5.09 -21.98
CA PRO A 148 9.64 -5.90 -23.18
C PRO A 148 8.16 -6.16 -23.51
N VAL A 149 7.88 -6.40 -24.79
CA VAL A 149 6.56 -6.85 -25.25
C VAL A 149 6.49 -8.36 -25.08
N LEU A 150 5.39 -8.86 -24.45
CA LEU A 150 5.10 -10.28 -24.37
C LEU A 150 3.98 -10.63 -25.35
N SER A 151 4.29 -11.49 -26.31
CA SER A 151 3.40 -11.88 -27.40
C SER A 151 3.21 -13.41 -27.51
N GLY A 152 2.21 -13.83 -28.27
CA GLY A 152 1.94 -15.25 -28.56
C GLY A 152 1.11 -15.99 -27.52
N ILE A 153 0.68 -15.32 -26.43
CA ILE A 153 -0.21 -15.91 -25.44
C ILE A 153 -1.63 -15.40 -25.69
N VAL A 154 -2.57 -16.33 -25.80
CA VAL A 154 -4.00 -15.98 -25.93
C VAL A 154 -4.54 -15.55 -24.59
N THR A 155 -5.01 -14.33 -24.52
CA THR A 155 -5.61 -13.74 -23.32
C THR A 155 -7.08 -13.43 -23.56
N GLY A 156 -7.88 -13.42 -22.48
CA GLY A 156 -9.22 -12.88 -22.50
C GLY A 156 -9.23 -11.34 -22.52
N ASN A 157 -10.38 -10.75 -22.19
CA ASN A 157 -10.46 -9.33 -21.93
C ASN A 157 -9.73 -8.99 -20.64
N ILE A 158 -8.86 -8.00 -20.71
CA ILE A 158 -8.02 -7.54 -19.59
C ILE A 158 -8.37 -6.08 -19.29
N TYR A 159 -8.55 -5.77 -18.01
CA TYR A 159 -8.89 -4.43 -17.55
C TYR A 159 -7.86 -3.91 -16.55
N PHE A 160 -7.83 -2.60 -16.38
CA PHE A 160 -7.01 -1.93 -15.37
C PHE A 160 -7.28 -2.48 -13.97
N GLY A 161 -6.21 -2.84 -13.27
CA GLY A 161 -6.28 -3.40 -11.91
C GLY A 161 -6.52 -4.91 -11.84
N ASP A 162 -6.79 -5.57 -12.98
CA ASP A 162 -6.93 -7.02 -13.05
C ASP A 162 -5.62 -7.73 -12.67
N ARG A 163 -5.76 -8.99 -12.29
CA ARG A 163 -4.64 -9.91 -12.10
C ARG A 163 -4.64 -10.95 -13.20
N ILE A 164 -3.51 -11.04 -13.89
CA ILE A 164 -3.29 -12.04 -14.94
C ILE A 164 -3.34 -13.44 -14.31
N GLY A 165 -4.17 -14.31 -14.88
CA GLY A 165 -4.35 -15.70 -14.44
C GLY A 165 -3.62 -16.72 -15.31
N GLU A 166 -3.16 -16.34 -16.51
CA GLU A 166 -2.48 -17.19 -17.47
C GLU A 166 -1.14 -17.67 -16.91
N LYS A 167 -1.04 -18.99 -16.68
CA LYS A 167 0.13 -19.61 -16.06
C LYS A 167 1.43 -19.31 -16.82
N GLN A 168 1.36 -19.27 -18.15
CA GLN A 168 2.52 -18.96 -19.01
C GLN A 168 3.06 -17.55 -18.72
N VAL A 169 2.15 -16.56 -18.57
CA VAL A 169 2.54 -15.18 -18.23
C VAL A 169 3.20 -15.16 -16.88
N LEU A 170 2.60 -15.79 -15.86
CA LEU A 170 3.13 -15.78 -14.50
C LEU A 170 4.53 -16.41 -14.41
N LEU A 171 4.78 -17.51 -15.14
CA LEU A 171 6.11 -18.15 -15.19
C LEU A 171 7.16 -17.25 -15.85
N ILE A 172 6.78 -16.54 -16.90
CA ILE A 172 7.68 -15.56 -17.56
C ILE A 172 7.98 -14.39 -16.62
N LEU A 173 6.97 -13.85 -15.92
CA LEU A 173 7.16 -12.77 -14.94
C LEU A 173 8.08 -13.22 -13.79
N GLU A 174 7.90 -14.45 -13.29
CA GLU A 174 8.76 -15.04 -12.27
C GLU A 174 10.21 -15.15 -12.77
N PHE A 175 10.41 -15.65 -13.98
CA PHE A 175 11.74 -15.71 -14.59
C PHE A 175 12.38 -14.33 -14.75
N LEU A 176 11.64 -13.33 -15.29
CA LEU A 176 12.12 -11.97 -15.43
C LEU A 176 12.46 -11.32 -14.07
N SER A 177 11.79 -11.69 -13.01
CA SER A 177 12.07 -11.17 -11.65
C SER A 177 13.42 -11.61 -11.10
N GLN A 178 14.01 -12.67 -11.64
CA GLN A 178 15.32 -13.22 -11.28
C GLN A 178 16.46 -12.57 -12.07
N LEU A 179 16.15 -11.92 -13.19
CA LEU A 179 17.12 -11.20 -13.99
C LEU A 179 17.41 -9.80 -13.42
N ASP A 180 18.63 -9.32 -13.63
CA ASP A 180 18.95 -7.93 -13.32
C ASP A 180 18.26 -6.96 -14.32
N ARG A 181 18.12 -5.70 -13.89
CA ARG A 181 17.39 -4.68 -14.66
C ARG A 181 18.02 -4.39 -16.00
N ASP A 182 19.33 -4.38 -16.05
CA ASP A 182 20.06 -4.04 -17.26
C ASP A 182 19.84 -5.14 -18.30
N THR A 183 19.84 -6.40 -17.90
CA THR A 183 19.50 -7.53 -18.76
C THR A 183 18.06 -7.42 -19.29
N VAL A 184 17.07 -7.16 -18.42
CA VAL A 184 15.67 -6.99 -18.85
C VAL A 184 15.52 -5.80 -19.81
N ALA A 185 16.23 -4.69 -19.56
CA ALA A 185 16.19 -3.50 -20.43
C ALA A 185 16.70 -3.77 -21.85
N HIS A 186 17.54 -4.78 -22.06
CA HIS A 186 18.02 -5.16 -23.40
C HIS A 186 17.04 -6.06 -24.17
N ILE A 187 16.00 -6.61 -23.51
CA ILE A 187 14.98 -7.43 -24.15
C ILE A 187 13.93 -6.51 -24.77
N SER A 188 13.71 -6.65 -26.07
CA SER A 188 12.66 -5.90 -26.78
C SER A 188 11.34 -6.63 -26.81
N GLU A 189 11.38 -7.95 -27.06
CA GLU A 189 10.19 -8.78 -27.15
C GLU A 189 10.45 -10.18 -26.59
N ILE A 190 9.42 -10.75 -25.99
CA ILE A 190 9.33 -12.13 -25.51
C ILE A 190 8.19 -12.78 -26.29
N ALA A 191 8.51 -13.69 -27.19
CA ALA A 191 7.51 -14.39 -27.98
C ALA A 191 7.34 -15.83 -27.49
N VAL A 192 6.08 -16.26 -27.35
CA VAL A 192 5.72 -17.63 -27.01
C VAL A 192 5.08 -18.27 -28.24
N ASP A 193 5.66 -19.38 -28.71
CA ASP A 193 5.11 -20.08 -29.88
C ASP A 193 3.98 -21.07 -29.49
N GLN A 194 3.35 -21.66 -30.48
CA GLN A 194 2.25 -22.63 -30.29
C GLN A 194 2.68 -23.90 -29.53
N GLN A 195 3.96 -24.20 -29.48
CA GLN A 195 4.55 -25.32 -28.73
C GLN A 195 4.99 -24.91 -27.33
N ASN A 196 4.65 -23.70 -26.88
CA ASN A 196 5.05 -23.10 -25.62
C ASN A 196 6.56 -22.80 -25.47
N ASN A 197 7.30 -22.73 -26.58
CA ASN A 197 8.69 -22.32 -26.52
C ASN A 197 8.80 -20.80 -26.45
N VAL A 198 9.70 -20.33 -25.59
CA VAL A 198 9.97 -18.92 -25.33
C VAL A 198 11.19 -18.49 -26.10
N LYS A 199 11.06 -17.38 -26.83
CA LYS A 199 12.14 -16.71 -27.54
C LYS A 199 12.25 -15.26 -27.04
N PHE A 200 13.46 -14.85 -26.71
CA PHE A 200 13.78 -13.47 -26.39
C PHE A 200 14.40 -12.78 -27.59
N TYR A 201 13.79 -11.70 -28.03
CA TYR A 201 14.38 -10.80 -29.02
C TYR A 201 15.05 -9.65 -28.28
N LEU A 202 16.36 -9.50 -28.51
CA LEU A 202 17.11 -8.41 -27.91
C LEU A 202 17.03 -7.17 -28.81
N GLN A 203 17.26 -5.99 -28.20
CA GLN A 203 17.37 -4.73 -28.96
C GLN A 203 18.51 -4.78 -30.02
N TYR A 204 19.58 -5.51 -29.66
CA TYR A 204 20.74 -5.74 -30.54
C TYR A 204 21.16 -7.20 -30.42
N GLY A 205 21.48 -7.86 -31.55
CA GLY A 205 21.99 -9.23 -31.54
C GLY A 205 21.01 -10.26 -32.08
N TYR A 206 21.27 -11.52 -31.74
CA TYR A 206 20.46 -12.66 -32.15
C TYR A 206 19.39 -13.02 -31.11
N PRO A 207 18.27 -13.59 -31.56
CA PRO A 207 17.26 -14.08 -30.61
C PRO A 207 17.81 -15.23 -29.75
N ILE A 208 17.43 -15.24 -28.49
CA ILE A 208 17.78 -16.28 -27.52
C ILE A 208 16.59 -17.26 -27.41
N LEU A 209 16.82 -18.53 -27.70
CA LEU A 209 15.81 -19.57 -27.54
C LEU A 209 15.95 -20.18 -26.14
N LEU A 210 14.96 -19.97 -25.27
CA LEU A 210 14.95 -20.50 -23.91
C LEU A 210 14.26 -21.87 -23.80
N GLY A 211 13.46 -22.25 -24.81
CA GLY A 211 12.71 -23.50 -24.80
C GLY A 211 11.36 -23.41 -24.11
N ASP A 212 10.90 -24.51 -23.55
CA ASP A 212 9.55 -24.65 -22.99
C ASP A 212 9.32 -23.75 -21.76
N VAL A 213 8.28 -22.91 -21.81
CA VAL A 213 7.88 -21.97 -20.74
C VAL A 213 7.72 -22.66 -19.37
N TYR A 214 7.25 -23.89 -19.35
CA TYR A 214 7.04 -24.66 -18.13
C TYR A 214 8.34 -25.19 -17.50
N LYS A 215 9.47 -25.04 -18.18
CA LYS A 215 10.80 -25.42 -17.71
C LYS A 215 11.69 -24.22 -17.38
N LEU A 216 11.23 -22.99 -17.56
CA LEU A 216 12.00 -21.79 -17.27
C LEU A 216 12.49 -21.72 -15.82
N SER A 217 11.67 -22.16 -14.87
CA SER A 217 12.02 -22.19 -13.45
C SER A 217 13.18 -23.16 -13.08
N LEU A 218 13.56 -24.05 -14.01
CA LEU A 218 14.68 -24.99 -13.84
C LEU A 218 16.00 -24.43 -14.37
N ILE A 219 15.96 -23.28 -15.03
CA ILE A 219 17.17 -22.61 -15.54
C ILE A 219 17.73 -21.78 -14.38
N HIS A 220 18.64 -22.40 -13.62
CA HIS A 220 19.46 -21.65 -12.67
C HIS A 220 20.55 -20.92 -13.44
N ILE A 221 20.46 -19.60 -13.42
CA ILE A 221 21.49 -18.71 -13.98
C ILE A 221 22.54 -18.43 -12.91
#